data_b9c66be734c5db1047947cea6d4bf4a9
#
_entry.id   b9c66be734c5db1047947cea6d4bf4a9
#
_cell.length_a   1.000
_cell.length_b   1.000
_cell.length_c   1.000
_cell.angle_alpha   90.00
_cell.angle_beta   90.00
_cell.angle_gamma   90.00
#
_symmetry.space_group_name_H-M   'P 1'
#
loop_
_entity.id
_entity.type
_entity.pdbx_description
1 polymer ?
#
loop_
_entity_poly.entity_id
_entity_poly.type
_entity_poly.pdbx_seq_one_letter_code
_entity_poly.pdbx_strand_id
1 'polypeptide(L)'
;MTVETQLNPTQPVNQQIYRILRRDIVHCLIAPGTPLSEKEVSVRFNVSRQPVREAFIKLAENGLIQIRPQRGSYVNKISMAQVRNGSFIRQAIECAVARRAASMITESQCYQLEQNLHQQRIAIERKQLDDFFELDDNFHQLLTQIADCQLAWDTIENLKATVDRVRYMSFDHVSPPEMLLRQHLDIFSALQKRDGDAVERAMTQHVQEISESVRQIRQENSDWFSEE
;
A
#
# COMPACT_ATOMS: atom_id res chain seq x y z
N MET A 1 -10.55 18.52 1.64
CA MET A 1 -9.94 18.23 0.32
C MET A 1 -8.70 19.11 0.15
N THR A 2 -7.58 18.70 0.65
CA THR A 2 -6.29 19.33 0.33
C THR A 2 -5.76 18.67 -0.92
N VAL A 3 -6.13 19.21 -2.05
CA VAL A 3 -5.72 18.68 -3.34
C VAL A 3 -4.31 19.17 -3.60
N GLU A 4 -3.34 18.29 -3.48
CA GLU A 4 -2.01 18.52 -4.04
C GLU A 4 -2.16 18.65 -5.57
N THR A 5 -2.22 19.88 -6.06
CA THR A 5 -2.36 20.20 -7.48
C THR A 5 -1.05 20.66 -8.10
N GLN A 6 -0.02 20.90 -7.28
CA GLN A 6 1.28 21.34 -7.80
C GLN A 6 2.15 20.13 -8.13
N LEU A 7 2.42 19.96 -9.42
CA LEU A 7 3.35 18.96 -9.91
C LEU A 7 4.79 19.50 -9.81
N ASN A 8 5.72 18.62 -9.41
CA ASN A 8 7.14 18.94 -9.39
C ASN A 8 7.68 18.93 -10.84
N PRO A 9 8.23 20.05 -11.37
CA PRO A 9 8.71 20.12 -12.74
C PRO A 9 9.92 19.22 -13.03
N THR A 10 10.60 18.71 -12.01
CA THR A 10 11.79 17.84 -12.18
C THR A 10 11.45 16.35 -12.30
N GLN A 11 10.18 15.97 -12.13
CA GLN A 11 9.72 14.59 -12.21
C GLN A 11 8.76 14.36 -13.38
N PRO A 12 8.70 13.16 -13.97
CA PRO A 12 7.76 12.85 -15.03
C PRO A 12 6.30 13.08 -14.59
N VAL A 13 5.57 13.86 -15.36
CA VAL A 13 4.20 14.30 -15.05
C VAL A 13 3.24 13.10 -14.91
N ASN A 14 3.31 12.14 -15.82
CA ASN A 14 2.48 10.94 -15.81
C ASN A 14 2.67 10.10 -14.52
N GLN A 15 3.90 10.00 -14.02
CA GLN A 15 4.19 9.28 -12.79
C GLN A 15 3.63 9.99 -11.56
N GLN A 16 3.67 11.31 -11.53
CA GLN A 16 3.10 12.10 -10.43
C GLN A 16 1.58 11.98 -10.41
N ILE A 17 0.92 12.12 -11.57
CA ILE A 17 -0.54 11.95 -11.69
C ILE A 17 -0.94 10.53 -11.26
N TYR A 18 -0.20 9.51 -11.71
CA TYR A 18 -0.44 8.12 -11.30
C TYR A 18 -0.37 7.98 -9.76
N ARG A 19 0.70 8.50 -9.12
CA ARG A 19 0.87 8.41 -7.66
C ARG A 19 -0.25 9.11 -6.90
N ILE A 20 -0.64 10.31 -7.33
CA ILE A 20 -1.71 11.08 -6.69
C ILE A 20 -3.05 10.35 -6.82
N LEU A 21 -3.42 9.91 -8.03
CA LEU A 21 -4.67 9.20 -8.25
C LEU A 21 -4.69 7.82 -7.56
N ARG A 22 -3.54 7.10 -7.55
CA ARG A 22 -3.40 5.86 -6.81
C ARG A 22 -3.65 6.08 -5.32
N ARG A 23 -3.00 7.09 -4.72
CA ARG A 23 -3.22 7.48 -3.32
C ARG A 23 -4.70 7.81 -3.09
N ASP A 24 -5.30 8.67 -3.89
CA ASP A 24 -6.68 9.10 -3.73
C ASP A 24 -7.66 7.89 -3.80
N ILE A 25 -7.37 6.88 -4.62
CA ILE A 25 -8.17 5.64 -4.70
C ILE A 25 -7.90 4.72 -3.51
N VAL A 26 -6.64 4.53 -3.13
CA VAL A 26 -6.24 3.65 -2.01
C VAL A 26 -6.75 4.18 -0.69
N HIS A 27 -6.65 5.50 -0.47
CA HIS A 27 -7.17 6.17 0.74
C HIS A 27 -8.69 6.39 0.69
N CYS A 28 -9.37 5.77 -0.26
CA CYS A 28 -10.83 5.80 -0.36
C CYS A 28 -11.44 7.19 -0.57
N LEU A 29 -10.63 8.18 -0.98
CA LEU A 29 -11.11 9.53 -1.35
C LEU A 29 -11.88 9.51 -2.67
N ILE A 30 -11.58 8.55 -3.54
CA ILE A 30 -12.32 8.27 -4.78
C ILE A 30 -12.95 6.89 -4.64
N ALA A 31 -14.26 6.85 -4.45
CA ALA A 31 -15.00 5.62 -4.21
C ALA A 31 -15.04 4.68 -5.44
N PRO A 32 -15.22 3.37 -5.23
CA PRO A 32 -15.49 2.43 -6.32
C PRO A 32 -16.68 2.83 -7.17
N GLY A 33 -16.60 2.59 -8.48
CA GLY A 33 -17.64 2.98 -9.43
C GLY A 33 -17.61 4.44 -9.85
N THR A 34 -16.80 5.29 -9.21
CA THR A 34 -16.66 6.70 -9.59
C THR A 34 -16.09 6.81 -11.00
N PRO A 35 -16.75 7.59 -11.91
CA PRO A 35 -16.21 7.87 -13.21
C PRO A 35 -14.98 8.78 -13.11
N LEU A 36 -13.95 8.49 -13.89
CA LEU A 36 -12.76 9.30 -14.02
C LEU A 36 -12.63 9.83 -15.45
N SER A 37 -12.49 11.15 -15.59
CA SER A 37 -12.37 11.83 -16.89
C SER A 37 -10.95 12.31 -17.14
N GLU A 38 -10.31 11.84 -18.23
CA GLU A 38 -9.01 12.36 -18.66
C GLU A 38 -9.04 13.88 -18.83
N LYS A 39 -10.19 14.44 -19.30
CA LYS A 39 -10.35 15.89 -19.48
C LYS A 39 -10.34 16.61 -18.12
N GLU A 40 -11.11 16.15 -17.16
CA GLU A 40 -11.19 16.79 -15.82
C GLU A 40 -9.87 16.71 -15.09
N VAL A 41 -9.20 15.55 -15.13
CA VAL A 41 -7.87 15.36 -14.53
C VAL A 41 -6.83 16.25 -15.21
N SER A 42 -6.87 16.39 -16.56
CA SER A 42 -5.94 17.28 -17.27
C SER A 42 -6.13 18.74 -16.90
N VAL A 43 -7.38 19.18 -16.67
CA VAL A 43 -7.71 20.52 -16.18
C VAL A 43 -7.25 20.69 -14.72
N ARG A 44 -7.51 19.69 -13.84
CA ARG A 44 -7.09 19.72 -12.43
C ARG A 44 -5.60 19.97 -12.28
N PHE A 45 -4.77 19.32 -13.09
CA PHE A 45 -3.30 19.40 -13.02
C PHE A 45 -2.68 20.40 -13.99
N ASN A 46 -3.50 21.10 -14.79
CA ASN A 46 -3.04 22.03 -15.84
C ASN A 46 -2.02 21.40 -16.80
N VAL A 47 -2.33 20.23 -17.34
CA VAL A 47 -1.48 19.46 -18.27
C VAL A 47 -2.27 19.03 -19.51
N SER A 48 -1.56 18.55 -20.53
CA SER A 48 -2.20 17.90 -21.68
C SER A 48 -2.83 16.55 -21.29
N ARG A 49 -3.72 16.00 -22.13
CA ARG A 49 -4.35 14.70 -21.84
C ARG A 49 -3.41 13.51 -21.95
N GLN A 50 -2.29 13.64 -22.67
CA GLN A 50 -1.40 12.51 -22.91
C GLN A 50 -0.80 11.92 -21.62
N PRO A 51 -0.14 12.69 -20.72
CA PRO A 51 0.37 12.16 -19.45
C PRO A 51 -0.74 11.61 -18.53
N VAL A 52 -1.97 12.15 -18.61
CA VAL A 52 -3.12 11.63 -17.88
C VAL A 52 -3.51 10.25 -18.40
N ARG A 53 -3.56 10.07 -19.73
CA ARG A 53 -3.86 8.77 -20.36
C ARG A 53 -2.84 7.71 -19.96
N GLU A 54 -1.54 8.05 -19.94
CA GLU A 54 -0.48 7.15 -19.49
C GLU A 54 -0.65 6.75 -18.02
N ALA A 55 -1.01 7.70 -17.15
CA ALA A 55 -1.33 7.42 -15.76
C ALA A 55 -2.55 6.50 -15.63
N PHE A 56 -3.60 6.71 -16.44
CA PHE A 56 -4.79 5.85 -16.44
C PHE A 56 -4.49 4.43 -16.91
N ILE A 57 -3.65 4.27 -17.93
CA ILE A 57 -3.20 2.94 -18.38
C ILE A 57 -2.52 2.22 -17.21
N LYS A 58 -1.60 2.87 -16.51
CA LYS A 58 -0.90 2.29 -15.37
C LYS A 58 -1.82 1.96 -14.19
N LEU A 59 -2.82 2.81 -13.90
CA LEU A 59 -3.86 2.52 -12.91
C LEU A 59 -4.69 1.29 -13.28
N ALA A 60 -4.98 1.13 -14.59
CA ALA A 60 -5.73 -0.03 -15.08
C ALA A 60 -4.89 -1.33 -15.02
N GLU A 61 -3.61 -1.28 -15.36
CA GLU A 61 -2.66 -2.40 -15.21
C GLU A 61 -2.56 -2.87 -13.74
N ASN A 62 -2.63 -1.94 -12.79
CA ASN A 62 -2.66 -2.26 -11.36
C ASN A 62 -4.07 -2.61 -10.81
N GLY A 63 -5.07 -2.74 -11.69
CA GLY A 63 -6.43 -3.15 -11.31
C GLY A 63 -7.23 -2.10 -10.53
N LEU A 64 -6.76 -0.85 -10.44
CA LEU A 64 -7.44 0.22 -9.70
C LEU A 64 -8.59 0.84 -10.48
N ILE A 65 -8.49 0.90 -11.81
CA ILE A 65 -9.54 1.41 -12.69
C ILE A 65 -9.81 0.45 -13.84
N GLN A 66 -10.98 0.60 -14.45
CA GLN A 66 -11.34 -0.04 -15.71
C GLN A 66 -11.52 1.02 -16.79
N ILE A 67 -10.79 0.90 -17.90
CA ILE A 67 -10.97 1.73 -19.08
C ILE A 67 -11.95 1.00 -20.01
N ARG A 68 -13.15 1.58 -20.22
CA ARG A 68 -14.19 1.04 -21.10
C ARG A 68 -14.18 1.82 -22.41
N PRO A 69 -13.86 1.19 -23.55
CA PRO A 69 -13.87 1.88 -24.84
C PRO A 69 -15.19 2.64 -25.06
N GLN A 70 -15.11 3.91 -25.42
CA GLN A 70 -16.22 4.83 -25.68
C GLN A 70 -17.19 5.07 -24.51
N ARG A 71 -16.94 4.46 -23.32
CA ARG A 71 -17.79 4.58 -22.13
C ARG A 71 -17.11 5.23 -20.93
N GLY A 72 -15.81 5.57 -21.07
CA GLY A 72 -15.03 6.23 -20.01
C GLY A 72 -14.26 5.27 -19.12
N SER A 73 -13.64 5.84 -18.10
CA SER A 73 -12.87 5.09 -17.09
C SER A 73 -13.58 5.15 -15.75
N TYR A 74 -13.50 4.07 -14.98
CA TYR A 74 -14.19 3.95 -13.69
C TYR A 74 -13.27 3.30 -12.66
N VAL A 75 -13.36 3.74 -11.41
CA VAL A 75 -12.67 3.08 -10.29
C VAL A 75 -13.27 1.69 -10.08
N ASN A 76 -12.41 0.67 -10.05
CA ASN A 76 -12.84 -0.72 -9.86
C ASN A 76 -13.40 -0.95 -8.44
N LYS A 77 -14.39 -1.83 -8.34
CA LYS A 77 -14.77 -2.43 -7.06
C LYS A 77 -13.64 -3.35 -6.56
N ILE A 78 -13.60 -3.58 -5.26
CA ILE A 78 -12.61 -4.46 -4.62
C ILE A 78 -13.01 -5.90 -4.86
N SER A 79 -12.14 -6.68 -5.51
CA SER A 79 -12.34 -8.11 -5.71
C SER A 79 -11.79 -8.91 -4.53
N MET A 80 -12.62 -9.71 -3.89
CA MET A 80 -12.19 -10.62 -2.82
C MET A 80 -11.16 -11.64 -3.29
N ALA A 81 -11.30 -12.10 -4.54
CA ALA A 81 -10.33 -13.03 -5.13
C ALA A 81 -8.95 -12.36 -5.29
N GLN A 82 -8.92 -11.12 -5.77
CA GLN A 82 -7.66 -10.36 -5.88
C GLN A 82 -7.04 -10.06 -4.52
N VAL A 83 -7.84 -9.72 -3.51
CA VAL A 83 -7.33 -9.52 -2.14
C VAL A 83 -6.73 -10.80 -1.58
N ARG A 84 -7.43 -11.94 -1.69
CA ARG A 84 -6.90 -13.25 -1.24
C ARG A 84 -5.60 -13.63 -1.94
N ASN A 85 -5.56 -13.53 -3.27
CA ASN A 85 -4.37 -13.88 -4.06
C ASN A 85 -3.21 -12.91 -3.78
N GLY A 86 -3.47 -11.62 -3.71
CA GLY A 86 -2.46 -10.61 -3.37
C GLY A 86 -1.89 -10.82 -1.97
N SER A 87 -2.73 -11.09 -0.97
CA SER A 87 -2.30 -11.38 0.41
C SER A 87 -1.45 -12.66 0.47
N PHE A 88 -1.82 -13.71 -0.27
CA PHE A 88 -1.04 -14.95 -0.32
C PHE A 88 0.35 -14.73 -0.90
N ILE A 89 0.46 -14.03 -2.04
CA ILE A 89 1.74 -13.74 -2.69
C ILE A 89 2.58 -12.82 -1.80
N ARG A 90 1.97 -11.81 -1.21
CA ARG A 90 2.59 -10.89 -0.28
C ARG A 90 3.20 -11.63 0.90
N GLN A 91 2.44 -12.50 1.54
CA GLN A 91 2.93 -13.34 2.65
C GLN A 91 4.13 -14.18 2.23
N ALA A 92 4.04 -14.88 1.09
CA ALA A 92 5.12 -15.74 0.62
C ALA A 92 6.43 -14.97 0.40
N ILE A 93 6.37 -13.77 -0.20
CA ILE A 93 7.54 -12.94 -0.48
C ILE A 93 8.05 -12.29 0.80
N GLU A 94 7.19 -11.62 1.59
CA GLU A 94 7.62 -10.82 2.74
C GLU A 94 8.17 -11.69 3.87
N CYS A 95 7.63 -12.87 4.12
CA CYS A 95 8.17 -13.81 5.09
C CYS A 95 9.59 -14.29 4.69
N ALA A 96 9.77 -14.65 3.42
CA ALA A 96 11.09 -15.05 2.92
C ALA A 96 12.11 -13.91 2.97
N VAL A 97 11.71 -12.70 2.61
CA VAL A 97 12.54 -11.47 2.69
C VAL A 97 12.91 -11.17 4.13
N ALA A 98 11.95 -11.15 5.05
CA ALA A 98 12.19 -10.84 6.46
C ALA A 98 13.13 -11.86 7.12
N ARG A 99 12.95 -13.16 6.83
CA ARG A 99 13.86 -14.22 7.27
C ARG A 99 15.29 -13.99 6.75
N ARG A 100 15.45 -13.65 5.48
CA ARG A 100 16.75 -13.35 4.87
C ARG A 100 17.37 -12.09 5.49
N ALA A 101 16.58 -11.04 5.71
CA ALA A 101 17.03 -9.79 6.32
C ALA A 101 17.65 -10.03 7.72
N ALA A 102 17.11 -10.97 8.51
CA ALA A 102 17.65 -11.30 9.84
C ALA A 102 19.12 -11.71 9.80
N SER A 103 19.58 -12.41 8.76
CA SER A 103 20.98 -12.83 8.63
C SER A 103 21.90 -11.71 8.12
N MET A 104 21.36 -10.67 7.49
CA MET A 104 22.14 -9.65 6.77
C MET A 104 22.14 -8.28 7.46
N ILE A 105 21.22 -8.04 8.38
CA ILE A 105 21.01 -6.72 9.00
C ILE A 105 22.26 -6.20 9.68
N THR A 106 22.59 -4.94 9.43
CA THR A 106 23.69 -4.17 10.04
C THR A 106 23.18 -3.25 11.14
N GLU A 107 24.08 -2.74 11.98
CA GLU A 107 23.73 -1.76 13.04
C GLU A 107 23.12 -0.49 12.45
N SER A 108 23.66 0.01 11.32
CA SER A 108 23.10 1.17 10.64
C SER A 108 21.66 0.94 10.15
N GLN A 109 21.37 -0.27 9.66
CA GLN A 109 20.02 -0.63 9.20
C GLN A 109 19.07 -0.88 10.39
N CYS A 110 19.57 -1.40 11.52
CA CYS A 110 18.80 -1.43 12.77
C CYS A 110 18.36 -0.01 13.18
N TYR A 111 19.28 0.95 13.12
CA TYR A 111 18.96 2.35 13.42
C TYR A 111 17.92 2.93 12.45
N GLN A 112 17.99 2.62 11.15
CA GLN A 112 16.99 3.07 10.17
C GLN A 112 15.58 2.53 10.48
N LEU A 113 15.47 1.24 10.82
CA LEU A 113 14.20 0.63 11.22
C LEU A 113 13.67 1.25 12.52
N GLU A 114 14.53 1.48 13.50
CA GLU A 114 14.16 2.12 14.76
C GLU A 114 13.61 3.54 14.54
N GLN A 115 14.25 4.33 13.67
CA GLN A 115 13.75 5.65 13.28
C GLN A 115 12.38 5.56 12.58
N ASN A 116 12.19 4.60 11.69
CA ASN A 116 10.90 4.40 11.04
C ASN A 116 9.81 4.06 12.07
N LEU A 117 10.06 3.12 13.00
CA LEU A 117 9.13 2.75 14.07
C LEU A 117 8.80 3.92 15.00
N HIS A 118 9.79 4.76 15.28
CA HIS A 118 9.58 6.00 16.05
C HIS A 118 8.65 6.96 15.32
N GLN A 119 8.85 7.17 14.01
CA GLN A 119 7.96 8.02 13.20
C GLN A 119 6.54 7.43 13.09
N GLN A 120 6.39 6.11 12.97
CA GLN A 120 5.07 5.47 13.02
C GLN A 120 4.34 5.80 14.33
N ARG A 121 5.02 5.73 15.47
CA ARG A 121 4.44 6.10 16.78
C ARG A 121 3.97 7.55 16.79
N ILE A 122 4.79 8.48 16.30
CA ILE A 122 4.42 9.90 16.19
C ILE A 122 3.19 10.10 15.30
N ALA A 123 3.12 9.41 14.17
CA ALA A 123 1.98 9.49 13.25
C ALA A 123 0.69 9.03 13.94
N ILE A 124 0.76 7.93 14.71
CA ILE A 124 -0.37 7.41 15.52
C ILE A 124 -0.82 8.44 16.56
N GLU A 125 0.11 8.97 17.36
CA GLU A 125 -0.18 9.96 18.40
C GLU A 125 -0.83 11.23 17.83
N ARG A 126 -0.47 11.60 16.60
CA ARG A 126 -1.03 12.75 15.87
C ARG A 126 -2.27 12.43 15.06
N LYS A 127 -2.69 11.16 15.03
CA LYS A 127 -3.82 10.67 14.20
C LYS A 127 -3.63 10.95 12.71
N GLN A 128 -2.39 10.88 12.24
CA GLN A 128 -2.00 11.10 10.84
C GLN A 128 -1.97 9.74 10.13
N LEU A 129 -3.15 9.22 9.75
CA LEU A 129 -3.29 7.87 9.17
C LEU A 129 -2.55 7.74 7.83
N ASP A 130 -2.54 8.79 7.02
CA ASP A 130 -1.82 8.80 5.74
C ASP A 130 -0.31 8.66 5.95
N ASP A 131 0.25 9.41 6.91
CA ASP A 131 1.68 9.32 7.25
C ASP A 131 2.02 7.93 7.84
N PHE A 132 1.14 7.37 8.68
CA PHE A 132 1.32 6.01 9.19
C PHE A 132 1.34 4.98 8.05
N PHE A 133 0.43 5.09 7.09
CA PHE A 133 0.36 4.18 5.94
C PHE A 133 1.64 4.19 5.10
N GLU A 134 2.19 5.38 4.83
CA GLU A 134 3.45 5.53 4.10
C GLU A 134 4.65 4.98 4.90
N LEU A 135 4.68 5.19 6.20
CA LEU A 135 5.73 4.67 7.09
C LEU A 135 5.69 3.15 7.24
N ASP A 136 4.49 2.56 7.26
CA ASP A 136 4.28 1.11 7.24
C ASP A 136 4.85 0.51 5.94
N ASP A 137 4.52 1.08 4.78
CA ASP A 137 5.10 0.68 3.50
C ASP A 137 6.64 0.80 3.48
N ASN A 138 7.18 1.89 4.02
CA ASN A 138 8.61 2.10 4.13
C ASN A 138 9.29 1.06 5.05
N PHE A 139 8.64 0.60 6.12
CA PHE A 139 9.15 -0.47 6.96
C PHE A 139 9.35 -1.76 6.16
N HIS A 140 8.36 -2.18 5.39
CA HIS A 140 8.44 -3.36 4.53
C HIS A 140 9.48 -3.20 3.42
N GLN A 141 9.57 -2.01 2.81
CA GLN A 141 10.58 -1.72 1.80
C GLN A 141 12.01 -1.79 2.37
N LEU A 142 12.25 -1.27 3.56
CA LEU A 142 13.55 -1.38 4.24
C LEU A 142 13.97 -2.84 4.43
N LEU A 143 13.04 -3.73 4.75
CA LEU A 143 13.35 -5.17 4.87
C LEU A 143 13.83 -5.77 3.53
N THR A 144 13.25 -5.36 2.40
CA THR A 144 13.72 -5.82 1.07
C THR A 144 15.10 -5.28 0.74
N GLN A 145 15.42 -4.04 1.14
CA GLN A 145 16.75 -3.45 0.98
C GLN A 145 17.78 -4.16 1.85
N ILE A 146 17.45 -4.46 3.12
CA ILE A 146 18.31 -5.21 4.04
C ILE A 146 18.61 -6.62 3.48
N ALA A 147 17.60 -7.26 2.91
CA ALA A 147 17.71 -8.58 2.30
C ALA A 147 18.44 -8.58 0.93
N ASP A 148 18.85 -7.41 0.43
CA ASP A 148 19.41 -7.23 -0.92
C ASP A 148 18.51 -7.87 -2.00
N CYS A 149 17.22 -7.52 -1.97
CA CYS A 149 16.20 -8.08 -2.87
C CYS A 149 15.17 -7.03 -3.31
N GLN A 150 15.63 -6.01 -4.04
CA GLN A 150 14.76 -4.91 -4.50
C GLN A 150 13.60 -5.40 -5.38
N LEU A 151 13.82 -6.43 -6.21
CA LEU A 151 12.78 -7.01 -7.06
C LEU A 151 11.57 -7.53 -6.26
N ALA A 152 11.78 -7.95 -5.01
CA ALA A 152 10.70 -8.35 -4.13
C ALA A 152 9.75 -7.17 -3.86
N TRP A 153 10.29 -5.99 -3.54
CA TRP A 153 9.47 -4.79 -3.35
C TRP A 153 8.73 -4.38 -4.61
N ASP A 154 9.42 -4.35 -5.75
CA ASP A 154 8.81 -3.98 -7.04
C ASP A 154 7.64 -4.92 -7.39
N THR A 155 7.78 -6.21 -7.05
CA THR A 155 6.71 -7.21 -7.24
C THR A 155 5.53 -6.96 -6.30
N ILE A 156 5.79 -6.72 -5.00
CA ILE A 156 4.77 -6.42 -4.01
C ILE A 156 4.03 -5.14 -4.37
N GLU A 157 4.74 -4.06 -4.73
CA GLU A 157 4.18 -2.75 -5.06
C GLU A 157 3.18 -2.82 -6.23
N ASN A 158 3.45 -3.68 -7.22
CA ASN A 158 2.54 -3.89 -8.34
C ASN A 158 1.29 -4.70 -7.98
N LEU A 159 1.38 -5.59 -7.00
CA LEU A 159 0.28 -6.47 -6.61
C LEU A 159 -0.59 -5.89 -5.49
N LYS A 160 -0.01 -5.05 -4.63
CA LYS A 160 -0.66 -4.63 -3.40
C LYS A 160 -1.77 -3.59 -3.56
N ALA A 161 -1.91 -2.94 -4.72
CA ALA A 161 -2.85 -1.82 -4.89
C ALA A 161 -4.30 -2.14 -4.47
N THR A 162 -4.80 -3.35 -4.74
CA THR A 162 -6.14 -3.79 -4.29
C THR A 162 -6.15 -4.13 -2.80
N VAL A 163 -5.08 -4.74 -2.29
CA VAL A 163 -4.90 -5.08 -0.87
C VAL A 163 -4.79 -3.82 -0.03
N ASP A 164 -4.08 -2.81 -0.51
CA ASP A 164 -3.87 -1.52 0.16
C ASP A 164 -5.18 -0.79 0.46
N ARG A 165 -6.19 -0.90 -0.41
CA ARG A 165 -7.51 -0.32 -0.14
C ARG A 165 -8.15 -0.94 1.10
N VAL A 166 -8.06 -2.26 1.23
CA VAL A 166 -8.57 -2.97 2.41
C VAL A 166 -7.74 -2.64 3.65
N ARG A 167 -6.40 -2.56 3.52
CA ARG A 167 -5.51 -2.15 4.62
C ARG A 167 -5.89 -0.76 5.14
N TYR A 168 -6.04 0.22 4.24
CA TYR A 168 -6.40 1.57 4.64
C TYR A 168 -7.77 1.62 5.35
N MET A 169 -8.76 0.91 4.81
CA MET A 169 -10.10 0.82 5.43
C MET A 169 -10.08 0.11 6.79
N SER A 170 -9.10 -0.77 7.06
CA SER A 170 -9.02 -1.50 8.33
C SER A 170 -8.53 -0.66 9.51
N PHE A 171 -7.91 0.48 9.25
CA PHE A 171 -7.29 1.31 10.29
C PHE A 171 -8.28 1.89 11.30
N ASP A 172 -9.53 2.11 10.91
CA ASP A 172 -10.51 2.75 11.77
C ASP A 172 -10.84 1.92 13.02
N HIS A 173 -10.93 0.57 12.89
CA HIS A 173 -11.33 -0.26 14.03
C HIS A 173 -10.99 -1.75 13.94
N VAL A 174 -10.67 -2.28 12.76
CA VAL A 174 -10.42 -3.72 12.59
C VAL A 174 -8.96 -4.06 12.85
N SER A 175 -8.06 -3.30 12.25
CA SER A 175 -6.60 -3.43 12.40
C SER A 175 -6.00 -2.05 12.71
N PRO A 176 -6.20 -1.54 13.93
CA PRO A 176 -5.77 -0.18 14.27
C PRO A 176 -4.25 -0.04 14.21
N PRO A 177 -3.74 1.15 13.85
CA PRO A 177 -2.31 1.42 13.72
C PRO A 177 -1.47 1.03 14.94
N GLU A 178 -2.01 1.15 16.15
CA GLU A 178 -1.35 0.75 17.40
C GLU A 178 -1.07 -0.75 17.47
N MET A 179 -1.97 -1.56 16.92
CA MET A 179 -1.77 -3.01 16.86
C MET A 179 -0.71 -3.35 15.81
N LEU A 180 -0.75 -2.74 14.64
CA LEU A 180 0.25 -2.95 13.59
C LEU A 180 1.64 -2.51 14.03
N LEU A 181 1.76 -1.37 14.72
CA LEU A 181 3.04 -0.94 15.29
C LEU A 181 3.60 -1.97 16.30
N ARG A 182 2.76 -2.59 17.14
CA ARG A 182 3.22 -3.66 18.04
C ARG A 182 3.78 -4.85 17.27
N GLN A 183 3.09 -5.27 16.21
CA GLN A 183 3.57 -6.35 15.33
C GLN A 183 4.90 -5.99 14.66
N HIS A 184 5.08 -4.75 14.20
CA HIS A 184 6.36 -4.28 13.65
C HIS A 184 7.48 -4.29 14.70
N LEU A 185 7.18 -3.92 15.96
CA LEU A 185 8.14 -4.00 17.08
C LEU A 185 8.55 -5.44 17.36
N ASP A 186 7.63 -6.40 17.27
CA ASP A 186 7.94 -7.83 17.42
C ASP A 186 8.86 -8.34 16.30
N ILE A 187 8.59 -7.94 15.05
CA ILE A 187 9.47 -8.23 13.89
C ILE A 187 10.85 -7.64 14.13
N PHE A 188 10.93 -6.37 14.53
CA PHE A 188 12.19 -5.67 14.78
C PHE A 188 12.99 -6.32 15.94
N SER A 189 12.33 -6.69 17.03
CA SER A 189 12.98 -7.38 18.13
C SER A 189 13.60 -8.73 17.73
N ALA A 190 12.94 -9.47 16.84
CA ALA A 190 13.46 -10.71 16.29
C ALA A 190 14.63 -10.46 15.31
N LEU A 191 14.58 -9.40 14.50
CA LEU A 191 15.67 -8.97 13.62
C LEU A 191 16.94 -8.60 14.42
N GLN A 192 16.80 -7.87 15.53
CA GLN A 192 17.94 -7.52 16.40
C GLN A 192 18.64 -8.75 16.97
N LYS A 193 17.90 -9.83 17.21
CA LYS A 193 18.42 -11.12 17.67
C LYS A 193 18.96 -11.98 16.54
N ARG A 194 18.80 -11.56 15.29
CA ARG A 194 19.13 -12.32 14.07
C ARG A 194 18.45 -13.71 14.03
N ASP A 195 17.28 -13.84 14.66
CA ASP A 195 16.48 -15.07 14.68
C ASP A 195 15.53 -15.11 13.48
N GLY A 196 15.97 -15.72 12.37
CA GLY A 196 15.22 -15.80 11.14
C GLY A 196 13.88 -16.52 11.31
N ASP A 197 13.79 -17.56 12.14
CA ASP A 197 12.54 -18.28 12.39
C ASP A 197 11.54 -17.43 13.18
N ALA A 198 12.01 -16.66 14.16
CA ALA A 198 11.16 -15.75 14.90
C ALA A 198 10.67 -14.58 14.02
N VAL A 199 11.53 -14.03 13.18
CA VAL A 199 11.18 -12.96 12.22
C VAL A 199 10.10 -13.45 11.26
N GLU A 200 10.26 -14.65 10.67
CA GLU A 200 9.30 -15.24 9.75
C GLU A 200 7.93 -15.46 10.40
N ARG A 201 7.90 -15.96 11.64
CA ARG A 201 6.66 -16.13 12.41
C ARG A 201 5.96 -14.79 12.68
N ALA A 202 6.72 -13.78 13.13
CA ALA A 202 6.18 -12.46 13.42
C ALA A 202 5.65 -11.78 12.14
N MET A 203 6.37 -11.88 11.01
CA MET A 203 5.93 -11.37 9.71
C MET A 203 4.68 -12.11 9.21
N THR A 204 4.62 -13.43 9.37
CA THR A 204 3.45 -14.22 9.01
C THR A 204 2.20 -13.72 9.72
N GLN A 205 2.27 -13.55 11.04
CA GLN A 205 1.16 -13.03 11.83
C GLN A 205 0.74 -11.64 11.35
N HIS A 206 1.71 -10.76 11.11
CA HIS A 206 1.45 -9.39 10.64
C HIS A 206 0.74 -9.35 9.27
N VAL A 207 1.24 -10.10 8.29
CA VAL A 207 0.66 -10.06 6.93
C VAL A 207 -0.70 -10.78 6.85
N GLN A 208 -0.96 -11.76 7.71
CA GLN A 208 -2.24 -12.47 7.77
C GLN A 208 -3.39 -11.60 8.30
N GLU A 209 -3.11 -10.54 9.04
CA GLU A 209 -4.09 -9.60 9.60
C GLU A 209 -5.12 -9.12 8.56
N ILE A 210 -4.67 -8.81 7.35
CA ILE A 210 -5.54 -8.38 6.25
C ILE A 210 -6.55 -9.46 5.84
N SER A 211 -6.14 -10.73 5.84
CA SER A 211 -7.02 -11.85 5.47
C SER A 211 -8.15 -12.06 6.50
N GLU A 212 -7.89 -11.68 7.74
CA GLU A 212 -8.88 -11.73 8.82
C GLU A 212 -9.81 -10.52 8.78
N SER A 213 -9.26 -9.33 8.55
CA SER A 213 -9.97 -8.05 8.53
C SER A 213 -10.94 -7.92 7.35
N VAL A 214 -10.57 -8.44 6.17
CA VAL A 214 -11.30 -8.19 4.91
C VAL A 214 -12.78 -8.61 4.96
N ARG A 215 -13.11 -9.64 5.73
CA ARG A 215 -14.50 -10.13 5.84
C ARG A 215 -15.38 -9.11 6.53
N GLN A 216 -14.91 -8.53 7.62
CA GLN A 216 -15.64 -7.51 8.38
C GLN A 216 -15.78 -6.24 7.54
N ILE A 217 -14.68 -5.78 6.91
CA ILE A 217 -14.69 -4.60 6.03
C ILE A 217 -15.70 -4.77 4.89
N ARG A 218 -15.78 -5.97 4.28
CA ARG A 218 -16.78 -6.26 3.24
C ARG A 218 -18.20 -6.19 3.76
N GLN A 219 -18.48 -6.67 4.99
CA GLN A 219 -19.83 -6.60 5.57
C GLN A 219 -20.28 -5.15 5.78
N GLU A 220 -19.37 -4.29 6.22
CA GLU A 220 -19.63 -2.88 6.49
C GLU A 220 -19.72 -2.03 5.21
N ASN A 221 -19.06 -2.47 4.13
CA ASN A 221 -18.90 -1.73 2.87
C ASN A 221 -19.25 -2.58 1.64
N SER A 222 -20.37 -3.32 1.68
CA SER A 222 -20.74 -4.29 0.64
C SER A 222 -20.74 -3.73 -0.78
N ASP A 223 -21.19 -2.46 -0.94
CA ASP A 223 -21.26 -1.79 -2.24
C ASP A 223 -19.90 -1.51 -2.88
N TRP A 224 -18.83 -1.53 -2.08
CA TRP A 224 -17.46 -1.30 -2.53
C TRP A 224 -16.81 -2.56 -3.11
N PHE A 225 -17.41 -3.72 -2.86
CA PHE A 225 -16.89 -5.01 -3.32
C PHE A 225 -17.63 -5.51 -4.56
N SER A 226 -16.93 -6.23 -5.42
CA SER A 226 -17.56 -6.90 -6.55
C SER A 226 -18.36 -8.11 -6.08
N GLU A 227 -19.49 -8.38 -6.73
CA GLU A 227 -20.11 -9.69 -6.70
C GLU A 227 -19.13 -10.68 -7.34
N GLU A 228 -18.85 -11.78 -6.69
CA GLU A 228 -17.99 -12.84 -7.22
C GLU A 228 -18.70 -13.63 -8.30
#